data_010085bbf7be2bee8780aac6617915c7
#
_entry.id   010085bbf7be2bee8780aac6617915c7
#
_cell.length_a   1.000
_cell.length_b   1.000
_cell.length_c   1.000
_cell.angle_alpha   90.00
_cell.angle_beta   90.00
_cell.angle_gamma   90.00
#
_symmetry.space_group_name_H-M   'P 1'
#
loop_
_entity.id
_entity.type
_entity.pdbx_description
1 polymer ?
#
loop_
_entity_poly.entity_id
_entity_poly.type
_entity_poly.pdbx_seq_one_letter_code
_entity_poly.pdbx_strand_id
1 'polypeptide(L)'
;MRCPTTWRGCARSSWAAAPPTSRRGPPGRVPARSGARPVGVDFPERRLATARAMQAEFGIDFPLLLGRAEEVPCGDDTFGPAISEYGASLWCDPHRWIPEAARVLVPGGLLVFMRYSPLFALCAPPGGRASTTLLRGQFGLGRLEWGERTEFVLPHGGMLRLLRSHGFVVEDLIEVQAPRPAHRDYAEVSADWAHEWPSEEIWKARLAG
;
A
#
# COMPACT_ATOMS: atom_id res chain seq x y z
N MET A 1 4.78 -20.99 -6.21
CA MET A 1 3.47 -21.44 -6.71
C MET A 1 3.06 -20.41 -7.76
N ARG A 2 2.87 -20.79 -9.02
CA ARG A 2 2.48 -19.85 -10.09
C ARG A 2 0.97 -19.63 -10.03
N CYS A 3 0.49 -18.47 -10.43
CA CYS A 3 -0.93 -18.16 -10.52
C CYS A 3 -1.63 -19.21 -11.41
N PRO A 4 -2.70 -19.86 -10.96
CA PRO A 4 -3.36 -20.89 -11.77
C PRO A 4 -3.95 -20.30 -13.05
N THR A 5 -3.69 -20.91 -14.19
CA THR A 5 -4.19 -20.50 -15.52
C THR A 5 -5.72 -20.49 -15.66
N THR A 6 -6.44 -21.05 -14.71
CA THR A 6 -7.92 -21.11 -14.67
C THR A 6 -8.61 -19.80 -14.23
N TRP A 7 -7.84 -18.77 -13.91
CA TRP A 7 -8.36 -17.50 -13.40
C TRP A 7 -8.74 -16.48 -14.48
N ARG A 8 -8.68 -16.84 -15.76
CA ARG A 8 -9.05 -15.97 -16.90
C ARG A 8 -10.50 -15.44 -16.87
N GLY A 9 -11.35 -15.93 -15.98
CA GLY A 9 -12.75 -15.47 -15.83
C GLY A 9 -13.00 -14.58 -14.63
N CYS A 10 -11.99 -14.24 -13.81
CA CYS A 10 -12.16 -13.48 -12.56
C CYS A 10 -11.72 -12.02 -12.71
N ALA A 11 -12.44 -11.26 -13.52
CA ALA A 11 -12.21 -9.82 -13.74
C ALA A 11 -12.43 -8.91 -12.49
N ARG A 12 -12.44 -9.46 -11.28
CA ARG A 12 -12.70 -8.70 -10.04
C ARG A 12 -11.86 -9.17 -8.85
N SER A 13 -10.63 -9.59 -9.09
CA SER A 13 -9.71 -9.94 -7.99
C SER A 13 -8.98 -8.69 -7.50
N SER A 14 -8.84 -8.56 -6.20
CA SER A 14 -8.04 -7.50 -5.57
C SER A 14 -6.71 -8.08 -5.09
N TRP A 15 -5.66 -7.32 -5.30
CA TRP A 15 -4.34 -7.57 -4.75
C TRP A 15 -4.22 -6.78 -3.45
N ALA A 16 -3.84 -7.43 -2.35
CA ALA A 16 -3.68 -6.76 -1.07
C ALA A 16 -2.40 -7.24 -0.40
N ALA A 17 -1.43 -6.36 -0.25
CA ALA A 17 -0.28 -6.57 0.57
C ALA A 17 -0.38 -5.63 1.79
N ALA A 18 -0.77 -6.16 2.95
CA ALA A 18 -0.82 -5.38 4.19
C ALA A 18 0.02 -6.00 5.29
N PRO A 19 0.73 -5.20 6.10
CA PRO A 19 1.39 -5.70 7.30
C PRO A 19 0.38 -6.02 8.41
N PRO A 20 0.65 -7.03 9.25
CA PRO A 20 -0.28 -7.53 10.27
C PRO A 20 -0.39 -6.67 11.54
N THR A 21 0.07 -5.43 11.55
CA THR A 21 0.16 -4.62 12.78
C THR A 21 -1.06 -3.76 13.08
N SER A 22 -2.03 -3.64 12.17
CA SER A 22 -3.26 -2.92 12.48
C SER A 22 -4.28 -3.84 13.12
N ARG A 23 -4.86 -3.44 14.27
CA ARG A 23 -6.03 -4.09 14.87
C ARG A 23 -7.31 -3.99 14.01
N ARG A 24 -7.19 -3.55 12.78
CA ARG A 24 -8.21 -3.63 11.73
C ARG A 24 -8.11 -5.03 11.15
N GLY A 25 -9.23 -5.71 11.00
CA GLY A 25 -9.27 -7.10 10.51
C GLY A 25 -8.48 -7.30 9.21
N PRO A 26 -8.27 -8.56 8.79
CA PRO A 26 -7.38 -8.88 7.68
C PRO A 26 -7.78 -8.12 6.40
N PRO A 27 -6.83 -7.66 5.58
CA PRO A 27 -7.07 -6.81 4.41
C PRO A 27 -8.05 -7.39 3.39
N GLY A 28 -8.18 -8.71 3.33
CA GLY A 28 -9.14 -9.38 2.45
C GLY A 28 -10.59 -9.38 2.94
N ARG A 29 -10.89 -8.92 4.16
CA ARG A 29 -12.23 -9.07 4.75
C ARG A 29 -13.30 -8.24 4.04
N VAL A 30 -13.03 -7.02 3.70
CA VAL A 30 -14.00 -6.15 3.02
C VAL A 30 -14.19 -6.58 1.57
N PRO A 31 -13.14 -6.79 0.75
CA PRO A 31 -13.27 -7.34 -0.59
C PRO A 31 -14.03 -8.68 -0.64
N ALA A 32 -13.68 -9.63 0.23
CA ALA A 32 -14.33 -10.94 0.24
C ALA A 32 -15.83 -10.87 0.57
N ARG A 33 -16.23 -10.02 1.52
CA ARG A 33 -17.64 -9.80 1.86
C ARG A 33 -18.44 -9.09 0.77
N SER A 34 -17.78 -8.32 -0.08
CA SER A 34 -18.40 -7.64 -1.22
C SER A 34 -18.52 -8.54 -2.46
N GLY A 35 -18.26 -9.85 -2.34
CA GLY A 35 -18.29 -10.80 -3.45
C GLY A 35 -17.05 -10.74 -4.37
N ALA A 36 -16.04 -9.97 -4.03
CA ALA A 36 -14.76 -10.00 -4.71
C ALA A 36 -14.01 -11.30 -4.37
N ARG A 37 -13.12 -11.72 -5.28
CA ARG A 37 -12.20 -12.84 -5.07
C ARG A 37 -10.79 -12.30 -4.86
N PRO A 38 -10.42 -11.91 -3.64
CA PRO A 38 -9.11 -11.34 -3.37
C PRO A 38 -8.00 -12.38 -3.51
N VAL A 39 -6.79 -11.91 -3.85
CA VAL A 39 -5.55 -12.67 -3.78
C VAL A 39 -4.59 -11.82 -2.97
N GLY A 40 -4.01 -12.38 -1.91
CA GLY A 40 -2.95 -11.73 -1.13
C GLY A 40 -1.59 -12.10 -1.68
N VAL A 41 -0.72 -11.10 -1.82
CA VAL A 41 0.70 -11.30 -2.17
C VAL A 41 1.54 -10.67 -1.08
N ASP A 42 2.48 -11.40 -0.52
CA ASP A 42 3.41 -10.84 0.48
C ASP A 42 4.75 -11.61 0.49
N PHE A 43 5.75 -10.98 1.05
CA PHE A 43 7.08 -11.50 1.30
C PHE A 43 7.64 -10.85 2.59
N PRO A 44 8.25 -11.57 3.51
CA PRO A 44 8.65 -12.98 3.51
C PRO A 44 7.54 -13.93 4.01
N GLU A 45 7.78 -15.24 3.91
CA GLU A 45 6.80 -16.29 4.23
C GLU A 45 6.20 -16.21 5.63
N ARG A 46 6.96 -15.72 6.63
CA ARG A 46 6.43 -15.49 7.99
C ARG A 46 5.21 -14.56 8.02
N ARG A 47 5.10 -13.60 7.09
CA ARG A 47 3.93 -12.71 6.97
C ARG A 47 2.73 -13.47 6.43
N LEU A 48 2.95 -14.36 5.47
CA LEU A 48 1.89 -15.24 4.98
C LEU A 48 1.39 -16.20 6.06
N ALA A 49 2.27 -16.70 6.94
CA ALA A 49 1.86 -17.50 8.10
C ALA A 49 0.94 -16.71 9.03
N THR A 50 1.27 -15.44 9.33
CA THR A 50 0.41 -14.54 10.10
C THR A 50 -0.92 -14.30 9.39
N ALA A 51 -0.90 -14.06 8.09
CA ALA A 51 -2.12 -13.85 7.30
C ALA A 51 -3.02 -15.10 7.31
N ARG A 52 -2.46 -16.30 7.20
CA ARG A 52 -3.22 -17.57 7.33
C ARG A 52 -3.85 -17.74 8.72
N ALA A 53 -3.11 -17.38 9.77
CA ALA A 53 -3.67 -17.41 11.13
C ALA A 53 -4.86 -16.45 11.28
N MET A 54 -4.74 -15.24 10.72
CA MET A 54 -5.84 -14.28 10.71
C MET A 54 -7.03 -14.75 9.85
N GLN A 55 -6.79 -15.39 8.71
CA GLN A 55 -7.84 -15.99 7.90
C GLN A 55 -8.63 -17.02 8.70
N ALA A 56 -7.94 -17.90 9.42
CA ALA A 56 -8.56 -18.90 10.27
C ALA A 56 -9.36 -18.26 11.42
N GLU A 57 -8.79 -17.25 12.10
CA GLU A 57 -9.45 -16.53 13.19
C GLU A 57 -10.75 -15.83 12.75
N PHE A 58 -10.75 -15.23 11.56
CA PHE A 58 -11.89 -14.45 11.07
C PHE A 58 -12.83 -15.22 10.14
N GLY A 59 -12.56 -16.51 9.89
CA GLY A 59 -13.37 -17.34 9.00
C GLY A 59 -13.39 -16.82 7.56
N ILE A 60 -12.24 -16.35 7.04
CA ILE A 60 -12.09 -15.81 5.69
C ILE A 60 -11.07 -16.68 4.96
N ASP A 61 -11.39 -17.06 3.73
CA ASP A 61 -10.50 -17.83 2.88
C ASP A 61 -10.31 -17.16 1.52
N PHE A 62 -9.06 -16.95 1.15
CA PHE A 62 -8.62 -16.50 -0.17
C PHE A 62 -7.16 -16.88 -0.40
N PRO A 63 -6.71 -17.06 -1.65
CA PRO A 63 -5.35 -17.43 -1.95
C PRO A 63 -4.32 -16.43 -1.43
N LEU A 64 -3.25 -16.96 -0.82
CA LEU A 64 -2.07 -16.21 -0.40
C LEU A 64 -0.87 -16.71 -1.20
N LEU A 65 -0.23 -15.82 -1.94
CA LEU A 65 0.92 -16.09 -2.79
C LEU A 65 2.19 -15.52 -2.14
N LEU A 66 3.23 -16.33 -2.10
CA LEU A 66 4.56 -15.87 -1.78
C LEU A 66 5.14 -15.16 -3.01
N GLY A 67 5.38 -13.87 -2.90
CA GLY A 67 5.91 -13.06 -4.00
C GLY A 67 6.24 -11.65 -3.55
N ARG A 68 7.10 -10.99 -4.31
CA ARG A 68 7.42 -9.58 -4.11
C ARG A 68 6.43 -8.72 -4.90
N ALA A 69 6.13 -7.53 -4.39
CA ALA A 69 5.27 -6.59 -5.09
C ALA A 69 5.90 -6.04 -6.39
N GLU A 70 7.20 -6.16 -6.51
CA GLU A 70 8.01 -5.78 -7.67
C GLU A 70 8.07 -6.88 -8.74
N GLU A 71 7.54 -8.09 -8.43
CA GLU A 71 7.49 -9.26 -9.30
C GLU A 71 6.38 -10.19 -8.80
N VAL A 72 5.14 -9.83 -9.12
CA VAL A 72 3.94 -10.57 -8.70
C VAL A 72 3.83 -11.86 -9.50
N PRO A 73 3.68 -13.05 -8.86
CA PRO A 73 3.64 -14.32 -9.57
C PRO A 73 2.30 -14.58 -10.27
N CYS A 74 1.81 -13.59 -11.00
CA CYS A 74 0.58 -13.63 -11.79
C CYS A 74 0.83 -13.10 -13.19
N GLY A 75 -0.03 -13.48 -14.15
CA GLY A 75 0.04 -12.99 -15.51
C GLY A 75 -0.37 -11.51 -15.64
N ASP A 76 -0.16 -10.95 -16.82
CA ASP A 76 -0.63 -9.62 -17.17
C ASP A 76 -2.17 -9.57 -17.12
N ASP A 77 -2.73 -8.38 -16.95
CA ASP A 77 -4.17 -8.13 -17.02
C ASP A 77 -5.02 -9.09 -16.16
N THR A 78 -4.52 -9.43 -14.96
CA THR A 78 -5.16 -10.43 -14.08
C THR A 78 -6.18 -9.81 -13.13
N PHE A 79 -5.94 -8.58 -12.66
CA PHE A 79 -6.71 -7.98 -11.57
C PHE A 79 -7.48 -6.74 -12.00
N GLY A 80 -8.73 -6.60 -11.51
CA GLY A 80 -9.50 -5.37 -11.67
C GLY A 80 -8.99 -4.26 -10.73
N PRO A 81 -9.03 -4.43 -9.42
CA PRO A 81 -8.39 -3.53 -8.44
C PRO A 81 -7.12 -4.14 -7.85
N ALA A 82 -6.18 -3.27 -7.49
CA ALA A 82 -5.04 -3.58 -6.64
C ALA A 82 -5.02 -2.62 -5.44
N ILE A 83 -4.77 -3.15 -4.25
CA ILE A 83 -4.75 -2.37 -3.00
C ILE A 83 -3.45 -2.64 -2.27
N SER A 84 -2.77 -1.58 -1.81
CA SER A 84 -1.61 -1.66 -0.93
C SER A 84 -1.79 -0.74 0.27
N GLU A 85 -2.02 -1.31 1.45
CA GLU A 85 -2.00 -0.57 2.72
C GLU A 85 -0.59 -0.70 3.31
N TYR A 86 0.19 0.37 3.24
CA TYR A 86 1.63 0.42 3.52
C TYR A 86 2.45 -0.55 2.65
N GLY A 87 2.38 -1.83 2.81
CA GLY A 87 2.99 -2.89 2.02
C GLY A 87 3.97 -2.43 0.94
N ALA A 88 3.62 -2.66 -0.32
CA ALA A 88 4.42 -2.25 -1.47
C ALA A 88 4.68 -0.74 -1.52
N SER A 89 3.65 0.06 -1.17
CA SER A 89 3.71 1.52 -1.27
C SER A 89 4.71 2.18 -0.32
N LEU A 90 5.19 1.47 0.69
CA LEU A 90 6.15 1.98 1.68
C LEU A 90 7.50 1.26 1.60
N TRP A 91 7.52 -0.07 1.42
CA TRP A 91 8.73 -0.88 1.55
C TRP A 91 9.31 -1.39 0.23
N CYS A 92 8.64 -1.15 -0.90
CA CYS A 92 9.16 -1.51 -2.20
C CYS A 92 9.55 -0.26 -3.00
N ASP A 93 10.57 -0.40 -3.86
CA ASP A 93 10.97 0.68 -4.75
C ASP A 93 9.80 1.05 -5.69
N PRO A 94 9.28 2.28 -5.64
CA PRO A 94 8.16 2.70 -6.48
C PRO A 94 8.46 2.59 -7.97
N HIS A 95 9.72 2.74 -8.37
CA HIS A 95 10.12 2.55 -9.77
C HIS A 95 10.09 1.09 -10.24
N ARG A 96 9.86 0.15 -9.33
CA ARG A 96 9.73 -1.28 -9.64
C ARG A 96 8.31 -1.79 -9.42
N TRP A 97 7.66 -1.43 -8.30
CA TRP A 97 6.32 -1.97 -8.03
C TRP A 97 5.19 -1.25 -8.79
N ILE A 98 5.34 0.05 -9.15
CA ILE A 98 4.33 0.76 -9.95
C ILE A 98 4.19 0.17 -11.37
N PRO A 99 5.29 -0.04 -12.15
CA PRO A 99 5.19 -0.74 -13.43
C PRO A 99 4.64 -2.16 -13.29
N GLU A 100 4.97 -2.87 -12.21
CA GLU A 100 4.42 -4.20 -11.95
C GLU A 100 2.92 -4.15 -11.64
N ALA A 101 2.46 -3.16 -10.88
CA ALA A 101 1.03 -2.93 -10.67
C ALA A 101 0.31 -2.64 -11.99
N ALA A 102 0.91 -1.86 -12.89
CA ALA A 102 0.36 -1.61 -14.23
C ALA A 102 0.28 -2.91 -15.05
N ARG A 103 1.28 -3.77 -14.98
CA ARG A 103 1.31 -5.04 -15.70
C ARG A 103 0.19 -6.00 -15.28
N VAL A 104 -0.07 -6.11 -13.96
CA VAL A 104 -1.04 -7.08 -13.45
C VAL A 104 -2.48 -6.58 -13.45
N LEU A 105 -2.69 -5.28 -13.61
CA LEU A 105 -4.03 -4.69 -13.70
C LEU A 105 -4.57 -4.78 -15.13
N VAL A 106 -5.86 -5.08 -15.25
CA VAL A 106 -6.55 -4.95 -16.54
C VAL A 106 -6.63 -3.48 -16.98
N PRO A 107 -6.75 -3.16 -18.27
CA PRO A 107 -7.11 -1.83 -18.74
C PRO A 107 -8.35 -1.30 -17.99
N GLY A 108 -8.29 -0.08 -17.49
CA GLY A 108 -9.31 0.49 -16.60
C GLY A 108 -9.24 0.02 -15.14
N GLY A 109 -8.29 -0.82 -14.77
CA GLY A 109 -8.07 -1.31 -13.42
C GLY A 109 -7.70 -0.19 -12.45
N LEU A 110 -8.06 -0.35 -11.18
CA LEU A 110 -7.88 0.66 -10.14
C LEU A 110 -6.75 0.27 -9.19
N LEU A 111 -5.74 1.13 -9.06
CA LEU A 111 -4.71 1.05 -8.04
C LEU A 111 -5.06 1.98 -6.88
N VAL A 112 -5.18 1.44 -5.66
CA VAL A 112 -5.36 2.21 -4.43
C VAL A 112 -4.22 1.87 -3.48
N PHE A 113 -3.52 2.87 -2.99
CA PHE A 113 -2.48 2.62 -2.00
C PHE A 113 -2.42 3.71 -0.93
N MET A 114 -2.13 3.27 0.28
CA MET A 114 -1.93 4.12 1.45
C MET A 114 -0.46 4.06 1.89
N ARG A 115 0.09 5.20 2.28
CA ARG A 115 1.47 5.35 2.73
C ARG A 115 1.59 6.52 3.69
N TYR A 116 2.73 6.67 4.33
CA TYR A 116 3.05 7.92 5.02
C TYR A 116 3.15 9.08 4.02
N SER A 117 2.69 10.25 4.44
CA SER A 117 2.84 11.45 3.63
C SER A 117 4.31 11.88 3.50
N PRO A 118 4.70 12.56 2.43
CA PRO A 118 6.03 13.17 2.34
C PRO A 118 6.29 14.17 3.48
N LEU A 119 5.27 14.88 3.95
CA LEU A 119 5.39 15.81 5.07
C LEU A 119 5.77 15.08 6.36
N PHE A 120 5.11 13.96 6.66
CA PHE A 120 5.50 13.12 7.80
C PHE A 120 6.96 12.70 7.69
N ALA A 121 7.37 12.20 6.52
CA ALA A 121 8.75 11.77 6.29
C ALA A 121 9.77 12.91 6.44
N LEU A 122 9.41 14.16 6.15
CA LEU A 122 10.26 15.33 6.38
C LEU A 122 10.41 15.67 7.85
N CYS A 123 9.37 15.42 8.67
CA CYS A 123 9.26 15.87 10.07
C CYS A 123 9.59 14.79 11.10
N ALA A 124 9.60 13.51 10.70
CA ALA A 124 9.84 12.39 11.61
C ALA A 124 11.32 12.00 11.65
N PRO A 125 11.94 11.88 12.84
CA PRO A 125 13.27 11.29 12.99
C PRO A 125 13.17 9.76 12.99
N PRO A 126 14.24 9.02 12.66
CA PRO A 126 14.29 7.57 12.80
C PRO A 126 13.93 7.13 14.24
N GLY A 127 12.89 6.31 14.38
CA GLY A 127 12.45 5.78 15.67
C GLY A 127 11.83 6.80 16.63
N GLY A 128 11.57 8.03 16.18
CA GLY A 128 11.00 9.10 16.99
C GLY A 128 9.69 9.66 16.41
N ARG A 129 9.09 10.59 17.14
CA ARG A 129 7.84 11.23 16.74
C ARG A 129 8.05 12.39 15.78
N ALA A 130 7.13 12.52 14.82
CA ALA A 130 7.04 13.70 13.97
C ALA A 130 6.84 14.96 14.82
N SER A 131 7.51 16.03 14.42
CA SER A 131 7.41 17.37 15.00
C SER A 131 7.05 18.39 13.90
N THR A 132 7.05 19.67 14.23
CA THR A 132 6.86 20.74 13.24
C THR A 132 8.18 21.21 12.60
N THR A 133 9.25 20.49 12.85
CA THR A 133 10.58 20.81 12.31
C THR A 133 10.90 19.93 11.12
N LEU A 134 11.30 20.54 10.00
CA LEU A 134 11.82 19.82 8.84
C LEU A 134 13.23 19.30 9.15
N LEU A 135 13.40 18.00 9.13
CA LEU A 135 14.67 17.32 9.46
C LEU A 135 15.53 17.02 8.24
N ARG A 136 14.94 17.11 7.03
CA ARG A 136 15.62 16.82 5.77
C ARG A 136 15.00 17.60 4.60
N GLY A 137 15.75 17.69 3.50
CA GLY A 137 15.24 18.34 2.29
C GLY A 137 14.20 17.48 1.56
N GLN A 138 13.20 18.13 0.97
CA GLN A 138 12.20 17.46 0.13
C GLN A 138 12.79 16.97 -1.20
N PHE A 139 13.67 17.78 -1.81
CA PHE A 139 14.39 17.34 -3.00
C PHE A 139 15.45 16.32 -2.60
N GLY A 140 15.38 15.13 -3.18
CA GLY A 140 16.20 14.00 -2.80
C GLY A 140 15.51 12.99 -1.87
N LEU A 141 14.25 13.24 -1.46
CA LEU A 141 13.42 12.17 -0.90
C LEU A 141 13.33 11.02 -1.91
N GLY A 142 13.48 9.81 -1.41
CA GLY A 142 13.44 8.60 -2.21
C GLY A 142 13.56 7.41 -1.28
N ARG A 143 14.76 6.91 -1.10
CA ARG A 143 15.04 5.82 -0.16
C ARG A 143 15.47 6.40 1.20
N LEU A 144 14.76 6.03 2.26
CA LEU A 144 15.03 6.43 3.63
C LEU A 144 15.38 5.21 4.48
N GLU A 145 16.49 5.31 5.21
CA GLU A 145 16.91 4.29 6.15
C GLU A 145 16.39 4.64 7.55
N TRP A 146 15.54 3.77 8.11
CA TRP A 146 14.94 3.90 9.42
C TRP A 146 15.46 2.80 10.37
N GLY A 147 16.73 2.86 10.73
CA GLY A 147 17.38 1.79 11.46
C GLY A 147 17.50 0.52 10.63
N GLU A 148 16.79 -0.54 11.00
CA GLU A 148 16.79 -1.81 10.25
C GLU A 148 15.77 -1.86 9.10
N ARG A 149 15.00 -0.79 8.89
CA ARG A 149 13.97 -0.71 7.84
C ARG A 149 14.38 0.27 6.78
N THR A 150 14.14 -0.10 5.52
CA THR A 150 14.20 0.82 4.38
C THR A 150 12.77 1.16 3.97
N GLU A 151 12.50 2.44 3.81
CA GLU A 151 11.24 2.96 3.29
C GLU A 151 11.48 3.81 2.05
N PHE A 152 10.50 3.83 1.16
CA PHE A 152 10.58 4.61 -0.07
C PHE A 152 9.53 5.71 -0.04
N VAL A 153 9.96 6.96 -0.10
CA VAL A 153 9.08 8.12 -0.06
C VAL A 153 9.40 9.04 -1.23
N LEU A 154 8.51 9.10 -2.21
CA LEU A 154 8.60 10.10 -3.28
C LEU A 154 7.78 11.33 -2.89
N PRO A 155 8.26 12.55 -3.16
CA PRO A 155 7.42 13.74 -3.13
C PRO A 155 6.22 13.59 -4.08
N HIS A 156 5.10 14.28 -3.81
CA HIS A 156 3.87 14.18 -4.61
C HIS A 156 4.12 14.35 -6.12
N GLY A 157 4.89 15.37 -6.51
CA GLY A 157 5.23 15.57 -7.92
C GLY A 157 6.04 14.45 -8.56
N GLY A 158 6.88 13.76 -7.76
CA GLY A 158 7.61 12.55 -8.20
C GLY A 158 6.67 11.39 -8.41
N MET A 159 5.82 11.10 -7.43
CA MET A 159 4.84 10.02 -7.49
C MET A 159 3.85 10.24 -8.65
N LEU A 160 3.34 11.46 -8.81
CA LEU A 160 2.42 11.81 -9.89
C LEU A 160 3.04 11.55 -11.28
N ARG A 161 4.30 11.97 -11.49
CA ARG A 161 5.00 11.71 -12.77
C ARG A 161 5.23 10.22 -13.00
N LEU A 162 5.61 9.49 -11.95
CA LEU A 162 5.84 8.06 -12.03
C LEU A 162 4.57 7.29 -12.41
N LEU A 163 3.45 7.57 -11.74
CA LEU A 163 2.16 6.96 -12.06
C LEU A 163 1.78 7.25 -13.52
N ARG A 164 1.88 8.50 -13.95
CA ARG A 164 1.53 8.90 -15.32
C ARG A 164 2.43 8.25 -16.38
N SER A 165 3.72 8.09 -16.10
CA SER A 165 4.65 7.44 -17.05
C SER A 165 4.36 5.94 -17.25
N HIS A 166 3.59 5.33 -16.34
CA HIS A 166 3.15 3.94 -16.44
C HIS A 166 1.66 3.80 -16.77
N GLY A 167 1.06 4.82 -17.39
CA GLY A 167 -0.29 4.76 -17.90
C GLY A 167 -1.39 5.00 -16.86
N PHE A 168 -1.06 5.39 -15.63
CA PHE A 168 -2.08 5.71 -14.63
C PHE A 168 -2.57 7.15 -14.74
N VAL A 169 -3.89 7.31 -14.64
CA VAL A 169 -4.56 8.60 -14.38
C VAL A 169 -4.86 8.67 -12.89
N VAL A 170 -4.30 9.65 -12.21
CA VAL A 170 -4.60 9.87 -10.78
C VAL A 170 -6.00 10.46 -10.67
N GLU A 171 -6.89 9.73 -10.00
CA GLU A 171 -8.28 10.15 -9.76
C GLU A 171 -8.40 10.96 -8.47
N ASP A 172 -7.59 10.62 -7.45
CA ASP A 172 -7.70 11.27 -6.14
C ASP A 172 -6.40 11.11 -5.33
N LEU A 173 -6.14 12.08 -4.47
CA LEU A 173 -5.14 12.05 -3.41
C LEU A 173 -5.78 12.55 -2.12
N ILE A 174 -5.98 11.67 -1.17
CA ILE A 174 -6.61 11.97 0.11
C ILE A 174 -5.53 12.07 1.18
N GLU A 175 -5.29 13.27 1.69
CA GLU A 175 -4.48 13.48 2.88
C GLU A 175 -5.32 13.17 4.11
N VAL A 176 -4.86 12.21 4.92
CA VAL A 176 -5.66 11.70 6.05
C VAL A 176 -5.46 12.59 7.26
N GLN A 177 -6.56 13.18 7.75
CA GLN A 177 -6.61 13.95 8.98
C GLN A 177 -7.19 13.10 10.11
N ALA A 178 -6.56 13.10 11.29
CA ALA A 178 -7.11 12.44 12.44
C ALA A 178 -8.41 13.16 12.91
N PRO A 179 -9.48 12.41 13.24
CA PRO A 179 -10.71 13.03 13.74
C PRO A 179 -10.53 13.63 15.13
N ARG A 180 -11.31 14.66 15.48
CA ARG A 180 -11.41 15.17 16.87
C ARG A 180 -12.64 14.56 17.55
N PRO A 181 -12.54 14.04 18.78
CA PRO A 181 -11.30 13.88 19.57
C PRO A 181 -10.58 12.58 19.19
N ALA A 182 -9.32 12.66 18.74
CA ALA A 182 -8.45 11.50 18.69
C ALA A 182 -7.82 11.34 20.08
N HIS A 183 -8.03 10.19 20.69
CA HIS A 183 -7.58 9.93 22.06
C HIS A 183 -6.33 9.05 22.12
N ARG A 184 -5.71 8.77 20.98
CA ARG A 184 -4.64 7.79 20.92
C ARG A 184 -3.45 8.30 20.11
N ASP A 185 -2.33 8.40 20.79
CA ASP A 185 -1.04 8.57 20.15
C ASP A 185 -0.56 7.25 19.52
N TYR A 186 0.06 7.36 18.37
CA TYR A 186 0.90 6.29 17.81
C TYR A 186 2.36 6.54 18.18
N ALA A 187 3.22 5.52 18.01
CA ALA A 187 4.63 5.63 18.37
C ALA A 187 5.33 6.80 17.65
N GLU A 188 5.01 6.97 16.37
CA GLU A 188 5.66 7.94 15.49
C GLU A 188 4.87 9.24 15.29
N VAL A 189 3.58 9.29 15.72
CA VAL A 189 2.68 10.44 15.51
C VAL A 189 1.81 10.66 16.75
N SER A 190 1.80 11.89 17.27
CA SER A 190 0.81 12.28 18.28
C SER A 190 -0.54 12.60 17.63
N ALA A 191 -1.61 12.46 18.40
CA ALA A 191 -2.94 12.83 17.95
C ALA A 191 -3.02 14.32 17.56
N ASP A 192 -2.39 15.20 18.33
CA ASP A 192 -2.36 16.64 18.05
C ASP A 192 -1.66 16.94 16.70
N TRP A 193 -0.53 16.28 16.44
CA TRP A 193 0.16 16.45 15.17
C TRP A 193 -0.70 15.97 13.99
N ALA A 194 -1.34 14.81 14.12
CA ALA A 194 -2.19 14.23 13.08
C ALA A 194 -3.52 14.99 12.88
N HIS A 195 -3.91 15.89 13.79
CA HIS A 195 -5.02 16.82 13.57
C HIS A 195 -4.68 17.98 12.66
N GLU A 196 -3.44 18.46 12.74
CA GLU A 196 -3.00 19.65 12.00
C GLU A 196 -2.30 19.28 10.69
N TRP A 197 -1.70 18.08 10.63
CA TRP A 197 -0.83 17.68 9.53
C TRP A 197 -1.15 16.25 9.05
N PRO A 198 -1.14 15.99 7.74
CA PRO A 198 -1.37 14.65 7.23
C PRO A 198 -0.18 13.74 7.55
N SER A 199 -0.41 12.71 8.38
CA SER A 199 0.58 11.66 8.62
C SER A 199 0.57 10.61 7.52
N GLU A 200 -0.57 10.41 6.91
CA GLU A 200 -0.85 9.39 5.91
C GLU A 200 -1.56 9.99 4.71
N GLU A 201 -1.44 9.32 3.57
CA GLU A 201 -2.12 9.68 2.34
C GLU A 201 -2.63 8.44 1.60
N ILE A 202 -3.75 8.59 0.90
CA ILE A 202 -4.33 7.54 0.06
C ILE A 202 -4.37 8.04 -1.38
N TRP A 203 -3.74 7.29 -2.26
CA TRP A 203 -3.75 7.53 -3.69
C TRP A 203 -4.75 6.62 -4.38
N LYS A 204 -5.49 7.16 -5.32
CA LYS A 204 -6.34 6.43 -6.25
C LYS A 204 -5.91 6.74 -7.66
N ALA A 205 -5.54 5.73 -8.40
CA ALA A 205 -5.06 5.87 -9.76
C ALA A 205 -5.65 4.79 -10.66
N ARG A 206 -6.14 5.15 -11.81
CA ARG A 206 -6.75 4.24 -12.79
C ARG A 206 -5.79 4.01 -13.94
N LEU A 207 -5.56 2.76 -14.29
CA LEU A 207 -4.82 2.40 -15.49
C LEU A 207 -5.64 2.80 -16.71
N ALA A 208 -5.06 3.55 -17.65
CA ALA A 208 -5.71 3.90 -18.90
C ALA A 208 -6.08 2.64 -19.70
N GLY A 209 -7.16 2.69 -20.44
CA GLY A 209 -7.60 1.62 -21.32
C GLY A 209 -6.92 1.66 -22.69
#